data_1464c926ab934e8ca1d88eb6f8325f5b
#
_entry.id   1464c926ab934e8ca1d88eb6f8325f5b
#
_cell.length_a   1.000
_cell.length_b   1.000
_cell.length_c   1.000
_cell.angle_alpha   90.00
_cell.angle_beta   90.00
_cell.angle_gamma   90.00
#
_symmetry.space_group_name_H-M   'P 1'
#
loop_
_entity.id
_entity.type
_entity.pdbx_description
1 polymer ?
#
loop_
_entity_poly.entity_id
_entity_poly.type
_entity_poly.pdbx_seq_one_letter_code
_entity_poly.pdbx_strand_id
1 'polypeptide(L)'
;CAQSAHNHTNCEVYDFLPEEDIIKACKMNESEGVDRFSIVTAGKALTGPEFEKAIHAFESMHRECKINLCASMGFLDEEQLHRLHEAGVTSYHHNIETSRRNFPNICTTHTYDMKIETLKKVKAEGMCACSGGIIGMGETWEDRLDMAVSLAELGIDSIPINALMPIPGTPLENLPQLSEDDILRTIAFF
;
A
#
# COMPACT_ATOMS: atom_id res chain seq x y z
N CYS A 1 -7.69 0.01 -10.36
CA CYS A 1 -7.45 -1.23 -9.61
C CYS A 1 -8.35 -2.35 -10.16
N ALA A 2 -7.79 -3.53 -10.40
CA ALA A 2 -8.57 -4.68 -10.89
C ALA A 2 -9.68 -5.10 -9.91
N GLN A 3 -9.45 -4.92 -8.61
CA GLN A 3 -10.40 -5.24 -7.55
C GLN A 3 -11.42 -4.13 -7.26
N SER A 4 -11.43 -3.05 -8.05
CA SER A 4 -12.43 -1.98 -7.87
C SER A 4 -13.81 -2.49 -8.27
N ALA A 5 -14.82 -2.21 -7.44
CA ALA A 5 -16.21 -2.50 -7.74
C ALA A 5 -16.75 -1.77 -8.98
N HIS A 6 -16.01 -0.79 -9.51
CA HIS A 6 -16.34 -0.03 -10.73
C HIS A 6 -15.77 -0.68 -12.01
N ASN A 7 -14.94 -1.71 -11.89
CA ASN A 7 -14.32 -2.39 -13.02
C ASN A 7 -14.88 -3.80 -13.20
N HIS A 8 -14.94 -4.27 -14.44
CA HIS A 8 -15.42 -5.61 -14.78
C HIS A 8 -14.24 -6.52 -15.11
N THR A 9 -13.53 -6.92 -14.06
CA THR A 9 -12.39 -7.84 -14.14
C THR A 9 -12.76 -9.21 -13.58
N ASN A 10 -12.02 -10.25 -13.97
CA ASN A 10 -12.15 -11.60 -13.40
C ASN A 10 -11.28 -11.76 -12.14
N CYS A 11 -11.09 -10.71 -11.38
CA CYS A 11 -10.29 -10.75 -10.16
C CYS A 11 -11.05 -11.50 -9.07
N GLU A 12 -10.37 -12.48 -8.46
CA GLU A 12 -10.93 -13.21 -7.32
C GLU A 12 -11.09 -12.26 -6.12
N VAL A 13 -12.24 -12.36 -5.48
CA VAL A 13 -12.54 -11.61 -4.25
C VAL A 13 -12.87 -12.63 -3.17
N TYR A 14 -12.22 -12.52 -2.03
CA TYR A 14 -12.42 -13.39 -0.87
C TYR A 14 -12.47 -12.55 0.42
N ASP A 15 -13.08 -13.10 1.44
CA ASP A 15 -13.18 -12.49 2.76
C ASP A 15 -11.80 -12.42 3.45
N PHE A 16 -11.72 -11.71 4.56
CA PHE A 16 -10.52 -11.69 5.39
C PHE A 16 -10.12 -13.11 5.80
N LEU A 17 -8.87 -13.48 5.54
CA LEU A 17 -8.37 -14.83 5.76
C LEU A 17 -8.48 -15.25 7.23
N PRO A 18 -8.67 -16.56 7.53
CA PRO A 18 -8.61 -17.07 8.88
C PRO A 18 -7.26 -16.72 9.57
N GLU A 19 -7.32 -16.39 10.85
CA GLU A 19 -6.14 -16.03 11.63
C GLU A 19 -5.05 -17.11 11.59
N GLU A 20 -5.43 -18.37 11.67
CA GLU A 20 -4.51 -19.51 11.62
C GLU A 20 -3.71 -19.58 10.30
N ASP A 21 -4.35 -19.27 9.18
CA ASP A 21 -3.70 -19.25 7.87
C ASP A 21 -2.72 -18.06 7.75
N ILE A 22 -3.08 -16.90 8.30
CA ILE A 22 -2.22 -15.72 8.36
C ILE A 22 -0.98 -16.00 9.22
N ILE A 23 -1.14 -16.57 10.40
CA ILE A 23 -0.02 -16.92 11.29
C ILE A 23 0.88 -17.97 10.65
N LYS A 24 0.31 -18.98 10.01
CA LYS A 24 1.07 -19.99 9.29
C LYS A 24 1.90 -19.41 8.15
N ALA A 25 1.31 -18.50 7.36
CA ALA A 25 2.02 -17.79 6.30
C ALA A 25 3.14 -16.90 6.88
N CYS A 26 2.90 -16.21 7.98
CA CYS A 26 3.89 -15.38 8.66
C CYS A 26 5.10 -16.22 9.12
N LYS A 27 4.87 -17.34 9.80
CA LYS A 27 5.93 -18.27 10.25
C LYS A 27 6.72 -18.87 9.09
N MET A 28 6.05 -19.19 8.00
CA MET A 28 6.71 -19.71 6.80
C MET A 28 7.67 -18.65 6.23
N ASN A 29 7.20 -17.41 6.05
CA ASN A 29 8.04 -16.31 5.56
C ASN A 29 9.23 -16.02 6.50
N GLU A 30 9.01 -16.03 7.81
CA GLU A 30 10.09 -15.88 8.80
C GLU A 30 11.14 -16.99 8.66
N SER A 31 10.71 -18.24 8.48
CA SER A 31 11.62 -19.39 8.32
C SER A 31 12.44 -19.34 7.03
N GLU A 32 11.94 -18.65 6.02
CA GLU A 32 12.63 -18.41 4.74
C GLU A 32 13.55 -17.18 4.77
N GLY A 33 13.62 -16.49 5.91
CA GLY A 33 14.50 -15.32 6.09
C GLY A 33 13.95 -14.03 5.51
N VAL A 34 12.63 -13.92 5.33
CA VAL A 34 11.98 -12.69 4.90
C VAL A 34 11.97 -11.67 6.04
N ASP A 35 12.37 -10.43 5.75
CA ASP A 35 12.51 -9.38 6.77
C ASP A 35 11.17 -8.78 7.24
N ARG A 36 10.13 -8.83 6.40
CA ARG A 36 8.84 -8.18 6.67
C ARG A 36 7.66 -8.96 6.12
N PHE A 37 6.62 -9.12 6.93
CA PHE A 37 5.35 -9.70 6.55
C PHE A 37 4.24 -8.65 6.56
N SER A 38 3.38 -8.63 5.53
CA SER A 38 2.33 -7.64 5.37
C SER A 38 0.95 -8.26 5.28
N ILE A 39 -0.03 -7.71 6.02
CA ILE A 39 -1.45 -7.90 5.70
C ILE A 39 -1.91 -6.74 4.82
N VAL A 40 -2.43 -7.07 3.64
CA VAL A 40 -2.93 -6.12 2.65
C VAL A 40 -4.42 -6.39 2.41
N THR A 41 -5.24 -5.37 2.50
CA THR A 41 -6.68 -5.47 2.24
C THR A 41 -7.11 -4.55 1.10
N ALA A 42 -8.10 -4.99 0.34
CA ALA A 42 -8.73 -4.16 -0.68
C ALA A 42 -9.72 -3.15 -0.06
N GLY A 43 -10.13 -2.15 -0.85
CA GLY A 43 -11.13 -1.18 -0.44
C GLY A 43 -10.55 0.13 0.08
N LYS A 44 -11.46 1.01 0.52
CA LYS A 44 -11.09 2.36 0.96
C LYS A 44 -10.44 2.38 2.34
N ALA A 45 -10.97 1.58 3.26
CA ALA A 45 -10.46 1.40 4.62
C ALA A 45 -11.01 0.10 5.20
N LEU A 46 -10.20 -0.61 5.97
CA LEU A 46 -10.68 -1.74 6.76
C LEU A 46 -11.33 -1.22 8.05
N THR A 47 -12.57 -1.61 8.31
CA THR A 47 -13.32 -1.12 9.47
C THR A 47 -14.20 -2.21 10.09
N GLY A 48 -14.76 -1.94 11.27
CA GLY A 48 -15.72 -2.83 11.92
C GLY A 48 -15.12 -4.19 12.29
N PRO A 49 -15.92 -5.28 12.20
CA PRO A 49 -15.49 -6.61 12.66
C PRO A 49 -14.24 -7.15 11.95
N GLU A 50 -13.99 -6.78 10.69
CA GLU A 50 -12.80 -7.20 9.97
C GLU A 50 -11.53 -6.50 10.46
N PHE A 51 -11.63 -5.25 10.88
CA PHE A 51 -10.54 -4.56 11.55
C PHE A 51 -10.17 -5.23 12.87
N GLU A 52 -11.16 -5.66 13.66
CA GLU A 52 -10.92 -6.42 14.90
C GLU A 52 -10.20 -7.74 14.63
N LYS A 53 -10.59 -8.48 13.59
CA LYS A 53 -9.87 -9.69 13.16
C LYS A 53 -8.42 -9.40 12.79
N ALA A 54 -8.17 -8.29 12.10
CA ALA A 54 -6.82 -7.88 11.74
C ALA A 54 -5.96 -7.54 12.98
N ILE A 55 -6.52 -6.83 13.96
CA ILE A 55 -5.83 -6.55 15.23
C ILE A 55 -5.44 -7.86 15.92
N HIS A 56 -6.37 -8.80 16.09
CA HIS A 56 -6.08 -10.11 16.71
C HIS A 56 -5.00 -10.89 15.95
N ALA A 57 -5.06 -10.88 14.62
CA ALA A 57 -4.03 -11.54 13.80
C ALA A 57 -2.65 -10.90 14.01
N PHE A 58 -2.55 -9.55 14.09
CA PHE A 58 -1.29 -8.85 14.37
C PHE A 58 -0.77 -9.14 15.79
N GLU A 59 -1.61 -9.10 16.79
CA GLU A 59 -1.23 -9.47 18.17
C GLU A 59 -0.68 -10.89 18.26
N SER A 60 -1.33 -11.84 17.56
CA SER A 60 -0.88 -13.22 17.53
C SER A 60 0.44 -13.39 16.77
N MET A 61 0.59 -12.73 15.61
CA MET A 61 1.88 -12.71 14.88
C MET A 61 3.00 -12.07 15.70
N HIS A 62 2.73 -10.93 16.37
CA HIS A 62 3.71 -10.26 17.22
C HIS A 62 4.18 -11.13 18.37
N ARG A 63 3.29 -11.93 18.97
CA ARG A 63 3.61 -12.88 20.04
C ARG A 63 4.39 -14.10 19.55
N GLU A 64 4.10 -14.59 18.34
CA GLU A 64 4.56 -15.89 17.84
C GLU A 64 5.71 -15.83 16.83
N CYS A 65 5.94 -14.66 16.21
CA CYS A 65 6.95 -14.43 15.18
C CYS A 65 7.85 -13.25 15.57
N LYS A 66 9.05 -13.21 14.98
CA LYS A 66 10.03 -12.11 15.17
C LYS A 66 10.18 -11.24 13.93
N ILE A 67 9.48 -11.56 12.85
CA ILE A 67 9.48 -10.83 11.60
C ILE A 67 8.83 -9.45 11.79
N ASN A 68 9.31 -8.43 11.08
CA ASN A 68 8.68 -7.11 11.09
C ASN A 68 7.28 -7.15 10.48
N LEU A 69 6.32 -6.54 11.15
CA LEU A 69 4.92 -6.52 10.71
C LEU A 69 4.57 -5.21 10.01
N CYS A 70 3.88 -5.34 8.87
CA CYS A 70 3.41 -4.21 8.08
C CYS A 70 1.91 -4.34 7.79
N ALA A 71 1.20 -3.23 7.76
CA ALA A 71 -0.21 -3.18 7.37
C ALA A 71 -0.42 -2.29 6.15
N SER A 72 -1.38 -2.66 5.28
CA SER A 72 -1.87 -1.85 4.16
C SER A 72 -3.39 -1.99 4.11
N MET A 73 -4.09 -1.12 4.84
CA MET A 73 -5.54 -1.23 5.11
C MET A 73 -6.32 0.04 4.74
N GLY A 74 -5.75 0.85 3.83
CA GLY A 74 -6.40 2.05 3.31
C GLY A 74 -6.31 3.26 4.25
N PHE A 75 -7.41 4.04 4.32
CA PHE A 75 -7.49 5.29 5.10
C PHE A 75 -7.95 5.00 6.53
N LEU A 76 -7.01 4.76 7.42
CA LEU A 76 -7.31 4.57 8.84
C LEU A 76 -7.25 5.92 9.58
N ASP A 77 -8.01 6.03 10.66
CA ASP A 77 -7.93 7.15 11.58
C ASP A 77 -6.78 6.98 12.61
N GLU A 78 -6.59 7.97 13.46
CA GLU A 78 -5.50 7.98 14.44
C GLU A 78 -5.65 6.86 15.48
N GLU A 79 -6.87 6.59 15.94
CA GLU A 79 -7.15 5.52 16.89
C GLU A 79 -6.87 4.14 16.29
N GLN A 80 -7.27 3.91 15.04
CA GLN A 80 -7.01 2.66 14.34
C GLN A 80 -5.51 2.45 14.10
N LEU A 81 -4.77 3.49 13.72
CA LEU A 81 -3.31 3.42 13.54
C LEU A 81 -2.60 3.15 14.87
N HIS A 82 -3.03 3.80 15.95
CA HIS A 82 -2.53 3.54 17.30
C HIS A 82 -2.73 2.08 17.71
N ARG A 83 -3.92 1.53 17.51
CA ARG A 83 -4.22 0.14 17.82
C ARG A 83 -3.40 -0.86 17.01
N LEU A 84 -3.13 -0.56 15.73
CA LEU A 84 -2.22 -1.38 14.93
C LEU A 84 -0.79 -1.34 15.48
N HIS A 85 -0.30 -0.17 15.87
CA HIS A 85 1.02 -0.01 16.47
C HIS A 85 1.14 -0.81 17.78
N GLU A 86 0.15 -0.70 18.67
CA GLU A 86 0.06 -1.48 19.91
C GLU A 86 0.01 -3.01 19.66
N ALA A 87 -0.63 -3.43 18.54
CA ALA A 87 -0.66 -4.83 18.10
C ALA A 87 0.66 -5.32 17.48
N GLY A 88 1.72 -4.48 17.44
CA GLY A 88 3.05 -4.84 16.96
C GLY A 88 3.35 -4.47 15.51
N VAL A 89 2.48 -3.71 14.83
CA VAL A 89 2.75 -3.22 13.48
C VAL A 89 3.80 -2.11 13.55
N THR A 90 4.92 -2.31 12.85
CA THR A 90 6.04 -1.35 12.83
C THR A 90 6.08 -0.49 11.57
N SER A 91 5.34 -0.87 10.54
CA SER A 91 5.31 -0.18 9.24
C SER A 91 3.90 -0.12 8.69
N TYR A 92 3.56 0.98 8.01
CA TYR A 92 2.29 1.12 7.30
C TYR A 92 2.51 1.48 5.84
N HIS A 93 1.91 0.71 4.94
CA HIS A 93 1.98 0.95 3.50
C HIS A 93 0.75 1.71 3.01
N HIS A 94 0.98 2.87 2.40
CA HIS A 94 -0.08 3.69 1.81
C HIS A 94 0.47 4.54 0.66
N ASN A 95 0.36 4.03 -0.57
CA ASN A 95 0.88 4.72 -1.76
C ASN A 95 0.19 6.06 -2.02
N ILE A 96 0.96 7.07 -2.47
CA ILE A 96 0.40 8.30 -3.05
C ILE A 96 -0.01 8.12 -4.52
N GLU A 97 0.39 7.02 -5.14
CA GLU A 97 0.10 6.51 -6.49
C GLU A 97 0.76 7.28 -7.62
N THR A 98 0.69 8.58 -7.66
CA THR A 98 1.24 9.45 -8.71
C THR A 98 1.46 10.88 -8.17
N SER A 99 1.80 11.85 -9.00
CA SER A 99 1.89 13.25 -8.60
C SER A 99 0.53 13.84 -8.18
N ARG A 100 0.55 14.91 -7.40
CA ARG A 100 -0.65 15.70 -7.06
C ARG A 100 -1.40 16.16 -8.30
N ARG A 101 -0.66 16.60 -9.33
CA ARG A 101 -1.23 17.11 -10.60
C ARG A 101 -1.93 16.01 -11.38
N ASN A 102 -1.34 14.83 -11.45
CA ASN A 102 -1.90 13.71 -12.21
C ASN A 102 -2.96 12.92 -11.44
N PHE A 103 -3.00 13.00 -10.12
CA PHE A 103 -3.90 12.21 -9.27
C PHE A 103 -5.40 12.29 -9.67
N PRO A 104 -5.97 13.48 -10.00
CA PRO A 104 -7.36 13.58 -10.42
C PRO A 104 -7.69 12.83 -11.71
N ASN A 105 -6.69 12.58 -12.57
CA ASN A 105 -6.86 11.81 -13.81
C ASN A 105 -6.96 10.30 -13.53
N ILE A 106 -6.44 9.84 -12.40
CA ILE A 106 -6.35 8.42 -12.04
C ILE A 106 -7.43 8.02 -11.03
N CYS A 107 -7.76 8.91 -10.11
CA CYS A 107 -8.66 8.60 -9.01
C CYS A 107 -9.70 9.70 -8.78
N THR A 108 -10.97 9.28 -8.72
CA THR A 108 -12.13 10.18 -8.47
C THR A 108 -12.83 9.91 -7.14
N THR A 109 -12.45 8.84 -6.43
CA THR A 109 -13.14 8.41 -5.19
C THR A 109 -12.57 9.05 -3.92
N HIS A 110 -11.35 9.59 -3.99
CA HIS A 110 -10.68 10.29 -2.89
C HIS A 110 -9.63 11.25 -3.45
N THR A 111 -9.09 12.11 -2.60
CA THR A 111 -8.13 13.15 -3.03
C THR A 111 -6.70 12.76 -2.69
N TYR A 112 -5.75 13.40 -3.36
CA TYR A 112 -4.33 13.30 -3.04
C TYR A 112 -4.03 13.75 -1.60
N ASP A 113 -4.70 14.82 -1.13
CA ASP A 113 -4.51 15.31 0.23
C ASP A 113 -4.90 14.30 1.30
N MET A 114 -5.94 13.50 1.06
CA MET A 114 -6.29 12.39 1.97
C MET A 114 -5.16 11.37 2.09
N LYS A 115 -4.43 11.09 1.00
CA LYS A 115 -3.25 10.22 1.02
C LYS A 115 -2.15 10.80 1.91
N ILE A 116 -1.85 12.09 1.70
CA ILE A 116 -0.83 12.81 2.47
C ILE A 116 -1.17 12.83 3.97
N GLU A 117 -2.42 13.13 4.32
CA GLU A 117 -2.86 13.16 5.72
C GLU A 117 -2.76 11.78 6.40
N THR A 118 -3.08 10.70 5.68
CA THR A 118 -2.88 9.34 6.21
C THR A 118 -1.41 9.08 6.52
N LEU A 119 -0.50 9.42 5.61
CA LEU A 119 0.95 9.23 5.83
C LEU A 119 1.49 10.08 6.99
N LYS A 120 0.98 11.30 7.17
CA LYS A 120 1.33 12.14 8.33
C LYS A 120 0.89 11.50 9.65
N LYS A 121 -0.31 10.92 9.70
CA LYS A 121 -0.82 10.21 10.88
C LYS A 121 0.04 8.97 11.18
N VAL A 122 0.39 8.19 10.18
CA VAL A 122 1.30 7.04 10.31
C VAL A 122 2.63 7.45 10.95
N LYS A 123 3.22 8.55 10.48
CA LYS A 123 4.49 9.05 11.03
C LYS A 123 4.32 9.63 12.44
N ALA A 124 3.21 10.31 12.73
CA ALA A 124 2.91 10.83 14.06
C ALA A 124 2.78 9.71 15.10
N GLU A 125 2.30 8.53 14.68
CA GLU A 125 2.21 7.33 15.50
C GLU A 125 3.57 6.62 15.70
N GLY A 126 4.63 7.07 15.04
CA GLY A 126 5.98 6.50 15.17
C GLY A 126 6.22 5.26 14.30
N MET A 127 5.30 4.91 13.42
CA MET A 127 5.50 3.82 12.46
C MET A 127 6.33 4.27 11.25
N CYS A 128 7.09 3.33 10.67
CA CYS A 128 7.74 3.57 9.38
C CYS A 128 6.68 3.71 8.27
N ALA A 129 6.76 4.81 7.52
CA ALA A 129 5.87 5.04 6.40
C ALA A 129 6.46 4.44 5.11
N CYS A 130 5.72 3.52 4.48
CA CYS A 130 6.05 2.96 3.17
C CYS A 130 5.06 3.55 2.15
N SER A 131 5.55 4.35 1.22
CA SER A 131 4.71 5.01 0.22
C SER A 131 5.48 5.23 -1.07
N GLY A 132 4.86 4.94 -2.17
CA GLY A 132 5.38 5.12 -3.51
C GLY A 132 4.25 5.33 -4.49
N GLY A 133 4.40 4.81 -5.69
CA GLY A 133 3.39 4.95 -6.72
C GLY A 133 3.49 3.92 -7.83
N ILE A 134 2.63 4.11 -8.81
CA ILE A 134 2.58 3.31 -10.02
C ILE A 134 3.00 4.20 -11.19
N ILE A 135 3.99 3.77 -11.96
CA ILE A 135 4.42 4.43 -13.19
C ILE A 135 3.85 3.73 -14.42
N GLY A 136 3.66 4.47 -15.49
CA GLY A 136 3.03 3.97 -16.73
C GLY A 136 1.51 4.17 -16.80
N MET A 137 0.93 4.99 -15.91
CA MET A 137 -0.50 5.33 -15.91
C MET A 137 -0.83 6.56 -16.77
N GLY A 138 0.11 7.01 -17.62
CA GLY A 138 -0.05 8.22 -18.46
C GLY A 138 0.56 9.48 -17.82
N GLU A 139 1.27 9.34 -16.74
CA GLU A 139 2.05 10.42 -16.11
C GLU A 139 3.24 10.83 -16.99
N THR A 140 3.72 12.07 -16.81
CA THR A 140 4.93 12.59 -17.41
C THR A 140 6.16 12.37 -16.51
N TRP A 141 7.36 12.69 -17.01
CA TRP A 141 8.58 12.71 -16.19
C TRP A 141 8.52 13.76 -15.08
N GLU A 142 7.89 14.91 -15.34
CA GLU A 142 7.64 15.94 -14.34
C GLU A 142 6.72 15.42 -13.23
N ASP A 143 5.75 14.55 -13.55
CA ASP A 143 4.91 13.91 -12.54
C ASP A 143 5.71 12.95 -11.65
N ARG A 144 6.62 12.18 -12.22
CA ARG A 144 7.52 11.30 -11.44
C ARG A 144 8.45 12.12 -10.53
N LEU A 145 8.96 13.26 -11.05
CA LEU A 145 9.77 14.20 -10.28
C LEU A 145 8.99 14.77 -9.09
N ASP A 146 7.78 15.28 -9.34
CA ASP A 146 6.90 15.82 -8.30
C ASP A 146 6.55 14.77 -7.24
N MET A 147 6.36 13.51 -7.66
CA MET A 147 6.12 12.39 -6.76
C MET A 147 7.34 12.13 -5.87
N ALA A 148 8.54 12.07 -6.44
CA ALA A 148 9.77 11.85 -5.69
C ALA A 148 10.02 12.97 -4.67
N VAL A 149 9.85 14.24 -5.07
CA VAL A 149 9.98 15.39 -4.18
C VAL A 149 8.96 15.33 -3.05
N SER A 150 7.69 15.01 -3.35
CA SER A 150 6.64 14.89 -2.34
C SER A 150 6.95 13.81 -1.30
N LEU A 151 7.48 12.66 -1.73
CA LEU A 151 7.87 11.57 -0.84
C LEU A 151 9.08 11.94 0.02
N ALA A 152 10.06 12.65 -0.56
CA ALA A 152 11.22 13.14 0.17
C ALA A 152 10.83 14.22 1.23
N GLU A 153 9.94 15.16 0.87
CA GLU A 153 9.43 16.18 1.81
C GLU A 153 8.63 15.57 2.96
N LEU A 154 7.92 14.47 2.70
CA LEU A 154 7.22 13.70 3.74
C LEU A 154 8.18 12.87 4.59
N GLY A 155 9.45 12.72 4.19
CA GLY A 155 10.42 11.87 4.85
C GLY A 155 9.98 10.40 4.86
N ILE A 156 9.62 9.86 3.70
CA ILE A 156 9.17 8.47 3.57
C ILE A 156 10.36 7.52 3.69
N ASP A 157 10.19 6.46 4.49
CA ASP A 157 11.27 5.52 4.83
C ASP A 157 11.51 4.46 3.75
N SER A 158 10.46 4.09 2.99
CA SER A 158 10.51 3.05 1.98
C SER A 158 9.62 3.43 0.78
N ILE A 159 10.19 3.45 -0.42
CA ILE A 159 9.52 3.93 -1.63
C ILE A 159 9.42 2.81 -2.67
N PRO A 160 8.32 2.04 -2.70
CA PRO A 160 8.08 1.07 -3.76
C PRO A 160 7.70 1.77 -5.08
N ILE A 161 8.36 1.41 -6.16
CA ILE A 161 8.03 1.82 -7.52
C ILE A 161 7.41 0.62 -8.24
N ASN A 162 6.15 0.75 -8.64
CA ASN A 162 5.41 -0.28 -9.34
C ASN A 162 5.22 0.13 -10.81
N ALA A 163 5.56 -0.75 -11.74
CA ALA A 163 5.24 -0.56 -13.15
C ALA A 163 3.82 -1.05 -13.44
N LEU A 164 3.02 -0.25 -14.16
CA LEU A 164 1.67 -0.64 -14.55
C LEU A 164 1.70 -1.93 -15.37
N MET A 165 0.92 -2.91 -14.96
CA MET A 165 0.52 -4.04 -15.78
C MET A 165 -0.93 -3.79 -16.25
N PRO A 166 -1.17 -3.48 -17.54
CA PRO A 166 -2.52 -3.26 -18.05
C PRO A 166 -3.37 -4.51 -17.87
N ILE A 167 -4.55 -4.34 -17.28
CA ILE A 167 -5.47 -5.46 -17.00
C ILE A 167 -6.76 -5.23 -17.81
N PRO A 168 -7.20 -6.22 -18.62
CA PRO A 168 -8.46 -6.14 -19.35
C PRO A 168 -9.66 -5.85 -18.43
N GLY A 169 -10.59 -5.01 -18.90
CA GLY A 169 -11.75 -4.56 -18.12
C GLY A 169 -11.46 -3.39 -17.16
N THR A 170 -10.26 -2.80 -17.23
CA THR A 170 -9.92 -1.57 -16.51
C THR A 170 -9.77 -0.38 -17.46
N PRO A 171 -9.95 0.88 -17.00
CA PRO A 171 -9.74 2.07 -17.85
C PRO A 171 -8.32 2.18 -18.43
N LEU A 172 -7.35 1.49 -17.87
CA LEU A 172 -5.93 1.55 -18.26
C LEU A 172 -5.50 0.33 -19.11
N GLU A 173 -6.44 -0.50 -19.56
CA GLU A 173 -6.16 -1.77 -20.28
C GLU A 173 -5.37 -1.60 -21.58
N ASN A 174 -5.49 -0.44 -22.23
CA ASN A 174 -4.85 -0.16 -23.52
C ASN A 174 -3.56 0.66 -23.40
N LEU A 175 -3.08 0.95 -22.19
CA LEU A 175 -1.82 1.67 -22.02
C LEU A 175 -0.65 0.76 -22.37
N PRO A 176 0.41 1.30 -23.03
CA PRO A 176 1.59 0.53 -23.33
C PRO A 176 2.36 0.17 -22.04
N GLN A 177 2.98 -1.00 -22.04
CA GLN A 177 3.92 -1.35 -20.99
C GLN A 177 5.17 -0.47 -21.08
N LEU A 178 5.72 -0.10 -19.92
CA LEU A 178 6.98 0.63 -19.84
C LEU A 178 8.14 -0.26 -20.25
N SER A 179 9.17 0.34 -20.83
CA SER A 179 10.44 -0.36 -21.08
C SER A 179 11.19 -0.59 -19.76
N GLU A 180 12.03 -1.60 -19.74
CA GLU A 180 12.92 -1.87 -18.59
C GLU A 180 13.81 -0.66 -18.26
N ASP A 181 14.34 0.00 -19.29
CA ASP A 181 15.13 1.23 -19.16
C ASP A 181 14.37 2.36 -18.46
N ASP A 182 13.10 2.54 -18.77
CA ASP A 182 12.25 3.57 -18.17
C ASP A 182 12.00 3.29 -16.68
N ILE A 183 11.77 2.01 -16.35
CA ILE A 183 11.61 1.54 -14.97
C ILE A 183 12.91 1.76 -14.19
N LEU A 184 14.05 1.31 -14.73
CA LEU A 184 15.35 1.44 -14.07
C LEU A 184 15.76 2.90 -13.87
N ARG A 185 15.53 3.78 -14.86
CA ARG A 185 15.77 5.22 -14.73
C ARG A 185 14.91 5.84 -13.63
N THR A 186 13.64 5.43 -13.54
CA THR A 186 12.76 5.92 -12.47
C THR A 186 13.27 5.49 -11.10
N ILE A 187 13.63 4.21 -10.93
CA ILE A 187 14.18 3.69 -9.67
C ILE A 187 15.47 4.41 -9.29
N ALA A 188 16.37 4.64 -10.25
CA ALA A 188 17.64 5.33 -10.01
C ALA A 188 17.46 6.82 -9.64
N PHE A 189 16.34 7.40 -10.05
CA PHE A 189 16.01 8.79 -9.77
C PHE A 189 15.40 8.96 -8.36
N PHE A 190 14.59 7.98 -7.90
CA PHE A 190 13.97 7.98 -6.58
C PHE A 190 14.95 7.61 -5.46
#